data_9c44390a97b3e2cb673e589e8bf7a1bd
#
_entry.id   9c44390a97b3e2cb673e589e8bf7a1bd
#
_cell.length_a   1.000
_cell.length_b   1.000
_cell.length_c   1.000
_cell.angle_alpha   90.00
_cell.angle_beta   90.00
_cell.angle_gamma   90.00
#
_symmetry.space_group_name_H-M   'P 1'
#
loop_
_entity.id
_entity.type
_entity.pdbx_description
1 polymer ?
#
loop_
_entity_poly.entity_id
_entity_poly.type
_entity_poly.pdbx_seq_one_letter_code
_entity_poly.pdbx_strand_id
1 'polypeptide(L)'
;ESYLVSKGFKKENIKVMDGANDQATQTNQIQNFITDKVDVLIVNPVNSSSAATITDMVQAAGIPLVYINREPDQDEEKRWEDKNWDVCYVGCDARQSGTFQGEIIADIGMDKLDMNGNGKVDYIMIKGDPENIDAQYRTEYSVKALQDKGMEVNKLDEQVGNWDQATAQSLVANALAKNGKDIEVVFCNNDS
;
A
#
# COMPACT_ATOMS: atom_id res chain seq x y z
N GLU A 1 15.50 8.89 11.56
CA GLU A 1 16.29 9.40 12.73
C GLU A 1 17.29 10.46 12.30
N SER A 2 18.21 10.17 11.36
CA SER A 2 19.26 11.10 10.91
C SER A 2 18.72 12.46 10.42
N TYR A 3 17.59 12.46 9.71
CA TYR A 3 16.95 13.68 9.25
C TYR A 3 16.46 14.56 10.41
N LEU A 4 15.82 13.98 11.42
CA LEU A 4 15.37 14.72 12.60
C LEU A 4 16.55 15.33 13.36
N VAL A 5 17.64 14.57 13.52
CA VAL A 5 18.88 15.08 14.13
C VAL A 5 19.45 16.26 13.33
N SER A 6 19.43 16.20 12.00
CA SER A 6 19.89 17.31 11.14
C SER A 6 19.00 18.57 11.27
N LYS A 7 17.76 18.42 11.77
CA LYS A 7 16.82 19.52 12.06
C LYS A 7 16.91 20.03 13.50
N GLY A 8 17.86 19.53 14.29
CA GLY A 8 18.11 20.00 15.65
C GLY A 8 17.48 19.18 16.78
N PHE A 9 16.79 18.09 16.44
CA PHE A 9 16.30 17.17 17.46
C PHE A 9 17.47 16.41 18.08
N LYS A 10 17.46 16.26 19.40
CA LYS A 10 18.46 15.47 20.10
C LYS A 10 18.19 13.98 19.90
N LYS A 11 19.24 13.22 19.62
CA LYS A 11 19.13 11.78 19.36
C LYS A 11 18.49 11.02 20.52
N GLU A 12 18.82 11.37 21.73
CA GLU A 12 18.26 10.77 22.96
C GLU A 12 16.75 10.98 23.11
N ASN A 13 16.17 11.97 22.43
CA ASN A 13 14.73 12.24 22.45
C ASN A 13 13.98 11.53 21.32
N ILE A 14 14.68 10.83 20.43
CA ILE A 14 14.08 10.10 19.31
C ILE A 14 14.05 8.61 19.67
N LYS A 15 12.86 8.08 19.93
CA LYS A 15 12.64 6.65 20.21
C LYS A 15 12.05 5.98 18.97
N VAL A 16 12.62 4.85 18.57
CA VAL A 16 12.15 4.05 17.44
C VAL A 16 11.87 2.64 17.91
N MET A 17 10.69 2.12 17.62
CA MET A 17 10.26 0.77 17.95
C MET A 17 9.82 0.06 16.66
N ASP A 18 10.13 -1.23 16.55
CA ASP A 18 9.68 -2.07 15.46
C ASP A 18 8.44 -2.86 15.90
N GLY A 19 7.35 -2.71 15.16
CA GLY A 19 6.10 -3.45 15.38
C GLY A 19 6.19 -4.93 14.96
N ALA A 20 7.30 -5.33 14.32
CA ALA A 20 7.58 -6.70 13.89
C ALA A 20 6.43 -7.34 13.07
N ASN A 21 5.71 -6.53 12.29
CA ASN A 21 4.53 -6.92 11.53
C ASN A 21 3.41 -7.55 12.40
N ASP A 22 3.36 -7.18 13.68
CA ASP A 22 2.34 -7.61 14.64
C ASP A 22 1.59 -6.41 15.22
N GLN A 23 0.29 -6.30 14.91
CA GLN A 23 -0.53 -5.15 15.29
C GLN A 23 -0.71 -5.04 16.81
N ALA A 24 -0.76 -6.15 17.54
CA ALA A 24 -0.89 -6.13 19.00
C ALA A 24 0.38 -5.57 19.65
N THR A 25 1.54 -5.98 19.15
CA THR A 25 2.83 -5.42 19.55
C THR A 25 2.90 -3.92 19.29
N GLN A 26 2.52 -3.46 18.09
CA GLN A 26 2.52 -2.04 17.75
C GLN A 26 1.57 -1.24 18.65
N THR A 27 0.38 -1.75 18.90
CA THR A 27 -0.59 -1.09 19.80
C THR A 27 -0.03 -0.91 21.20
N ASN A 28 0.65 -1.93 21.75
CA ASN A 28 1.31 -1.83 23.05
C ASN A 28 2.45 -0.81 23.05
N GLN A 29 3.23 -0.74 21.97
CA GLN A 29 4.31 0.26 21.83
C GLN A 29 3.75 1.68 21.80
N ILE A 30 2.65 1.92 21.08
CA ILE A 30 1.96 3.21 21.05
C ILE A 30 1.46 3.58 22.44
N GLN A 31 0.85 2.64 23.18
CA GLN A 31 0.39 2.87 24.54
C GLN A 31 1.55 3.23 25.49
N ASN A 32 2.72 2.62 25.32
CA ASN A 32 3.92 2.97 26.07
C ASN A 32 4.39 4.39 25.75
N PHE A 33 4.42 4.80 24.48
CA PHE A 33 4.75 6.16 24.08
C PHE A 33 3.78 7.21 24.63
N ILE A 34 2.47 6.89 24.67
CA ILE A 34 1.45 7.74 25.30
C ILE A 34 1.74 7.88 26.81
N THR A 35 2.07 6.78 27.48
CA THR A 35 2.43 6.77 28.91
C THR A 35 3.70 7.58 29.18
N ASP A 36 4.68 7.50 28.29
CA ASP A 36 5.92 8.27 28.33
C ASP A 36 5.72 9.76 27.99
N LYS A 37 4.52 10.17 27.57
CA LYS A 37 4.13 11.53 27.21
C LYS A 37 5.05 12.13 26.15
N VAL A 38 5.23 11.40 25.04
CA VAL A 38 5.99 11.92 23.89
C VAL A 38 5.27 13.13 23.30
N ASP A 39 6.03 14.04 22.69
CA ASP A 39 5.51 15.29 22.10
C ASP A 39 4.80 15.06 20.76
N VAL A 40 5.16 14.00 20.02
CA VAL A 40 4.60 13.62 18.73
C VAL A 40 4.80 12.13 18.47
N LEU A 41 3.86 11.50 17.78
CA LEU A 41 3.97 10.13 17.28
C LEU A 41 4.06 10.12 15.77
N ILE A 42 5.00 9.34 15.24
CA ILE A 42 5.09 9.01 13.81
C ILE A 42 4.88 7.50 13.69
N VAL A 43 3.84 7.10 12.98
CA VAL A 43 3.40 5.70 12.93
C VAL A 43 3.33 5.22 11.48
N ASN A 44 4.06 4.14 11.17
CA ASN A 44 3.78 3.30 10.02
C ASN A 44 2.86 2.17 10.49
N PRO A 45 1.54 2.20 10.23
CA PRO A 45 0.64 1.20 10.79
C PRO A 45 0.96 -0.19 10.24
N VAL A 46 1.00 -1.19 11.11
CA VAL A 46 1.13 -2.60 10.69
C VAL A 46 -0.07 -2.98 9.85
N ASN A 47 -1.27 -2.61 10.29
CA ASN A 47 -2.51 -2.80 9.58
C ASN A 47 -3.22 -1.45 9.39
N SER A 48 -3.53 -1.07 8.15
CA SER A 48 -4.23 0.20 7.84
C SER A 48 -5.61 0.26 8.50
N SER A 49 -6.31 -0.86 8.64
CA SER A 49 -7.63 -0.92 9.29
C SER A 49 -7.59 -0.58 10.80
N SER A 50 -6.41 -0.61 11.41
CA SER A 50 -6.21 -0.24 12.81
C SER A 50 -6.04 1.27 13.03
N ALA A 51 -5.97 2.07 11.96
CA ALA A 51 -5.72 3.51 12.05
C ALA A 51 -6.73 4.23 12.94
N ALA A 52 -8.02 3.94 12.80
CA ALA A 52 -9.05 4.57 13.63
C ALA A 52 -8.83 4.35 15.13
N THR A 53 -8.47 3.13 15.52
CA THR A 53 -8.19 2.80 16.93
C THR A 53 -6.93 3.51 17.42
N ILE A 54 -5.88 3.55 16.60
CA ILE A 54 -4.63 4.25 16.91
C ILE A 54 -4.89 5.75 17.09
N THR A 55 -5.63 6.35 16.14
CA THR A 55 -5.99 7.77 16.20
C THR A 55 -6.74 8.09 17.50
N ASP A 56 -7.76 7.30 17.84
CA ASP A 56 -8.56 7.52 19.04
C ASP A 56 -7.71 7.52 20.32
N MET A 57 -6.79 6.55 20.45
CA MET A 57 -5.89 6.47 21.60
C MET A 57 -4.95 7.68 21.69
N VAL A 58 -4.36 8.07 20.56
CA VAL A 58 -3.36 9.15 20.52
C VAL A 58 -4.02 10.51 20.71
N GLN A 59 -5.17 10.75 20.08
CA GLN A 59 -5.92 12.00 20.22
C GLN A 59 -6.54 12.15 21.62
N ALA A 60 -6.97 11.05 22.27
CA ALA A 60 -7.41 11.09 23.66
C ALA A 60 -6.29 11.54 24.62
N ALA A 61 -5.04 11.31 24.25
CA ALA A 61 -3.86 11.77 25.00
C ALA A 61 -3.40 13.19 24.58
N GLY A 62 -4.01 13.80 23.56
CA GLY A 62 -3.66 15.12 23.06
C GLY A 62 -2.30 15.17 22.35
N ILE A 63 -1.87 14.06 21.75
CA ILE A 63 -0.59 13.94 21.06
C ILE A 63 -0.79 14.10 19.55
N PRO A 64 -0.05 14.98 18.86
CA PRO A 64 -0.03 15.04 17.40
C PRO A 64 0.43 13.71 16.79
N LEU A 65 -0.22 13.30 15.67
CA LEU A 65 0.01 12.02 15.03
C LEU A 65 0.34 12.19 13.53
N VAL A 66 1.42 11.59 13.10
CA VAL A 66 1.79 11.52 11.68
C VAL A 66 1.78 10.07 11.24
N TYR A 67 0.89 9.70 10.35
CA TYR A 67 0.97 8.42 9.65
C TYR A 67 1.95 8.50 8.49
N ILE A 68 2.69 7.44 8.26
CA ILE A 68 3.64 7.36 7.15
C ILE A 68 3.50 6.04 6.41
N ASN A 69 3.84 6.05 5.12
CA ASN A 69 3.96 4.90 4.23
C ASN A 69 2.61 4.22 3.94
N ARG A 70 2.00 3.54 4.91
CA ARG A 70 0.68 2.88 4.72
C ARG A 70 -0.44 3.89 4.99
N GLU A 71 -1.19 4.20 3.93
CA GLU A 71 -2.31 5.13 3.98
C GLU A 71 -3.45 4.56 4.84
N PRO A 72 -4.00 5.30 5.81
CA PRO A 72 -5.29 5.00 6.40
C PRO A 72 -6.42 5.09 5.37
N ASP A 73 -7.59 4.53 5.69
CA ASP A 73 -8.72 4.67 4.78
C ASP A 73 -9.24 6.12 4.71
N GLN A 74 -9.91 6.45 3.60
CA GLN A 74 -10.40 7.81 3.34
C GLN A 74 -11.45 8.29 4.35
N ASP A 75 -12.24 7.38 4.91
CA ASP A 75 -13.24 7.72 5.92
C ASP A 75 -12.55 8.15 7.22
N GLU A 76 -11.42 7.52 7.56
CA GLU A 76 -10.60 7.92 8.70
C GLU A 76 -9.92 9.27 8.47
N GLU A 77 -9.36 9.51 7.28
CA GLU A 77 -8.76 10.80 6.95
C GLU A 77 -9.80 11.93 7.01
N LYS A 78 -10.98 11.69 6.45
CA LYS A 78 -12.08 12.64 6.56
C LYS A 78 -12.51 12.88 8.01
N ARG A 79 -12.48 11.85 8.85
CA ARG A 79 -12.79 11.98 10.28
C ARG A 79 -11.82 12.92 11.00
N TRP A 80 -10.53 12.91 10.63
CA TRP A 80 -9.56 13.85 11.19
C TRP A 80 -9.88 15.29 10.81
N GLU A 81 -10.21 15.51 9.53
CA GLU A 81 -10.60 16.83 9.02
C GLU A 81 -11.86 17.35 9.73
N ASP A 82 -12.91 16.53 9.76
CA ASP A 82 -14.20 16.89 10.38
C ASP A 82 -14.06 17.19 11.88
N LYS A 83 -13.13 16.55 12.57
CA LYS A 83 -12.83 16.76 13.99
C LYS A 83 -11.78 17.84 14.24
N ASN A 84 -11.12 18.33 13.20
CA ASN A 84 -9.98 19.25 13.29
C ASN A 84 -8.90 18.72 14.24
N TRP A 85 -8.58 17.44 14.12
CA TRP A 85 -7.55 16.78 14.90
C TRP A 85 -6.15 17.03 14.34
N ASP A 86 -5.15 16.96 15.23
CA ASP A 86 -3.75 17.15 14.84
C ASP A 86 -3.16 15.85 14.30
N VAL A 87 -3.69 15.39 13.17
CA VAL A 87 -3.33 14.15 12.48
C VAL A 87 -3.09 14.43 11.00
N CYS A 88 -2.06 13.81 10.44
CA CYS A 88 -1.84 13.84 8.99
C CYS A 88 -1.22 12.53 8.49
N TYR A 89 -1.34 12.30 7.18
CA TYR A 89 -0.66 11.23 6.47
C TYR A 89 0.43 11.80 5.55
N VAL A 90 1.57 11.14 5.53
CA VAL A 90 2.69 11.45 4.62
C VAL A 90 3.11 10.17 3.90
N GLY A 91 2.80 10.10 2.63
CA GLY A 91 3.09 8.96 1.77
C GLY A 91 2.94 9.30 0.30
N CYS A 92 2.86 8.28 -0.54
CA CYS A 92 2.54 8.44 -1.96
C CYS A 92 1.08 8.04 -2.22
N ASP A 93 0.49 8.62 -3.25
CA ASP A 93 -0.83 8.19 -3.72
C ASP A 93 -0.71 6.88 -4.50
N ALA A 94 -1.18 5.79 -3.91
CA ALA A 94 -1.14 4.47 -4.51
C ALA A 94 -2.03 4.34 -5.76
N ARG A 95 -3.07 5.19 -5.88
CA ARG A 95 -3.91 5.30 -7.08
C ARG A 95 -3.10 5.79 -8.28
N GLN A 96 -2.26 6.80 -8.06
CA GLN A 96 -1.35 7.31 -9.09
C GLN A 96 -0.34 6.23 -9.52
N SER A 97 0.22 5.50 -8.56
CA SER A 97 1.15 4.40 -8.82
C SER A 97 0.51 3.30 -9.67
N GLY A 98 -0.71 2.88 -9.34
CA GLY A 98 -1.48 1.93 -10.15
C GLY A 98 -1.76 2.47 -11.56
N THR A 99 -2.23 3.72 -11.66
CA THR A 99 -2.51 4.37 -12.94
C THR A 99 -1.28 4.36 -13.85
N PHE A 100 -0.11 4.72 -13.34
CA PHE A 100 1.12 4.71 -14.13
C PHE A 100 1.49 3.31 -14.63
N GLN A 101 1.28 2.25 -13.85
CA GLN A 101 1.49 0.88 -14.33
C GLN A 101 0.60 0.57 -15.53
N GLY A 102 -0.69 0.88 -15.43
CA GLY A 102 -1.63 0.65 -16.53
C GLY A 102 -1.32 1.50 -17.77
N GLU A 103 -0.94 2.77 -17.59
CA GLU A 103 -0.54 3.65 -18.69
C GLU A 103 0.70 3.15 -19.42
N ILE A 104 1.73 2.70 -18.70
CA ILE A 104 2.93 2.09 -19.29
C ILE A 104 2.56 0.89 -20.17
N ILE A 105 1.66 0.03 -19.69
CA ILE A 105 1.18 -1.12 -20.46
C ILE A 105 0.36 -0.63 -21.67
N ALA A 106 -0.55 0.32 -21.50
CA ALA A 106 -1.36 0.85 -22.59
C ALA A 106 -0.52 1.46 -23.71
N ASP A 107 0.59 2.12 -23.38
CA ASP A 107 1.50 2.73 -24.36
C ASP A 107 2.25 1.70 -25.24
N ILE A 108 2.26 0.42 -24.83
CA ILE A 108 2.79 -0.68 -25.67
C ILE A 108 1.91 -0.89 -26.91
N GLY A 109 0.58 -0.72 -26.76
CA GLY A 109 -0.41 -0.87 -27.81
C GLY A 109 -0.90 -2.30 -28.00
N MET A 110 -2.18 -2.46 -28.36
CA MET A 110 -2.84 -3.76 -28.53
C MET A 110 -2.18 -4.64 -29.60
N ASP A 111 -1.59 -4.03 -30.64
CA ASP A 111 -0.87 -4.74 -31.71
C ASP A 111 0.33 -5.56 -31.20
N LYS A 112 0.83 -5.25 -30.03
CA LYS A 112 1.94 -5.96 -29.37
C LYS A 112 1.52 -6.73 -28.14
N LEU A 113 0.47 -6.28 -27.44
CA LEU A 113 -0.01 -6.90 -26.23
C LEU A 113 -0.86 -8.14 -26.52
N ASP A 114 -1.83 -8.01 -27.42
CA ASP A 114 -2.76 -9.09 -27.78
C ASP A 114 -2.03 -10.15 -28.64
N MET A 115 -1.24 -10.99 -27.99
CA MET A 115 -0.43 -12.01 -28.65
C MET A 115 -1.26 -13.22 -29.11
N ASN A 116 -2.38 -13.48 -28.47
CA ASN A 116 -3.27 -14.59 -28.80
C ASN A 116 -4.41 -14.19 -29.76
N GLY A 117 -4.59 -12.89 -30.05
CA GLY A 117 -5.54 -12.36 -31.03
C GLY A 117 -6.99 -12.37 -30.57
N ASN A 118 -7.25 -12.35 -29.25
CA ASN A 118 -8.60 -12.39 -28.70
C ASN A 118 -9.23 -11.00 -28.49
N GLY A 119 -8.50 -9.93 -28.77
CA GLY A 119 -8.94 -8.54 -28.64
C GLY A 119 -8.88 -7.99 -27.21
N LYS A 120 -8.23 -8.68 -26.29
CA LYS A 120 -8.15 -8.31 -24.86
C LYS A 120 -6.71 -8.29 -24.39
N VAL A 121 -6.46 -7.67 -23.24
CA VAL A 121 -5.21 -7.80 -22.52
C VAL A 121 -5.39 -8.88 -21.46
N ASP A 122 -4.78 -10.03 -21.67
CA ASP A 122 -4.84 -11.17 -20.76
C ASP A 122 -3.78 -11.02 -19.66
N TYR A 123 -4.21 -10.87 -18.43
CA TYR A 123 -3.29 -10.56 -17.33
C TYR A 123 -3.43 -11.48 -16.11
N ILE A 124 -2.36 -11.57 -15.35
CA ILE A 124 -2.37 -12.04 -13.98
C ILE A 124 -2.00 -10.91 -13.03
N MET A 125 -2.50 -10.99 -11.78
CA MET A 125 -2.26 -9.99 -10.75
C MET A 125 -1.60 -10.65 -9.53
N ILE A 126 -0.45 -10.14 -9.12
CA ILE A 126 0.21 -10.53 -7.87
C ILE A 126 0.05 -9.38 -6.87
N LYS A 127 -0.76 -9.62 -5.86
CA LYS A 127 -1.12 -8.62 -4.85
C LYS A 127 -0.18 -8.67 -3.65
N GLY A 128 -0.01 -7.52 -3.03
CA GLY A 128 0.53 -7.43 -1.68
C GLY A 128 -0.46 -7.91 -0.63
N ASP A 129 -0.36 -7.37 0.58
CA ASP A 129 -1.32 -7.62 1.66
C ASP A 129 -2.71 -7.06 1.29
N PRO A 130 -3.75 -7.90 1.23
CA PRO A 130 -5.10 -7.46 0.82
C PRO A 130 -5.76 -6.50 1.82
N GLU A 131 -5.30 -6.44 3.07
CA GLU A 131 -5.77 -5.47 4.07
C GLU A 131 -5.05 -4.12 3.98
N ASN A 132 -4.03 -4.03 3.13
CA ASN A 132 -3.32 -2.77 2.88
C ASN A 132 -4.03 -2.01 1.74
N ILE A 133 -4.48 -0.80 2.04
CA ILE A 133 -5.20 0.05 1.09
C ILE A 133 -4.35 0.37 -0.15
N ASP A 134 -3.02 0.52 -0.02
CA ASP A 134 -2.13 0.75 -1.15
C ASP A 134 -2.14 -0.44 -2.14
N ALA A 135 -2.20 -1.68 -1.62
CA ALA A 135 -2.31 -2.86 -2.47
C ALA A 135 -3.65 -2.89 -3.23
N GLN A 136 -4.73 -2.48 -2.57
CA GLN A 136 -6.05 -2.39 -3.19
C GLN A 136 -6.05 -1.36 -4.31
N TYR A 137 -5.57 -0.13 -4.05
CA TYR A 137 -5.51 0.94 -5.05
C TYR A 137 -4.59 0.60 -6.21
N ARG A 138 -3.39 0.06 -5.96
CA ARG A 138 -2.48 -0.35 -7.05
C ARG A 138 -3.10 -1.45 -7.91
N THR A 139 -3.82 -2.40 -7.31
CA THR A 139 -4.55 -3.45 -8.04
C THR A 139 -5.66 -2.87 -8.91
N GLU A 140 -6.50 -2.02 -8.34
CA GLU A 140 -7.66 -1.45 -9.03
C GLU A 140 -7.23 -0.50 -10.15
N TYR A 141 -6.39 0.47 -9.83
CA TYR A 141 -6.07 1.56 -10.76
C TYR A 141 -5.14 1.14 -11.90
N SER A 142 -4.34 0.07 -11.75
CA SER A 142 -3.56 -0.46 -12.87
C SER A 142 -4.46 -1.05 -13.97
N VAL A 143 -5.48 -1.78 -13.58
CA VAL A 143 -6.47 -2.35 -14.50
C VAL A 143 -7.38 -1.26 -15.05
N LYS A 144 -7.85 -0.37 -14.19
CA LYS A 144 -8.71 0.77 -14.57
C LYS A 144 -8.05 1.65 -15.63
N ALA A 145 -6.76 1.91 -15.53
CA ALA A 145 -6.04 2.73 -16.50
C ALA A 145 -6.07 2.13 -17.92
N LEU A 146 -5.98 0.79 -18.08
CA LEU A 146 -6.18 0.11 -19.35
C LEU A 146 -7.61 0.31 -19.87
N GLN A 147 -8.60 0.12 -19.02
CA GLN A 147 -10.01 0.28 -19.35
C GLN A 147 -10.34 1.71 -19.77
N ASP A 148 -9.79 2.70 -19.07
CA ASP A 148 -9.97 4.14 -19.38
C ASP A 148 -9.35 4.52 -20.75
N LYS A 149 -8.35 3.74 -21.23
CA LYS A 149 -7.79 3.83 -22.58
C LYS A 149 -8.59 3.03 -23.62
N GLY A 150 -9.71 2.43 -23.23
CA GLY A 150 -10.58 1.65 -24.13
C GLY A 150 -10.10 0.22 -24.41
N MET A 151 -9.14 -0.29 -23.65
CA MET A 151 -8.68 -1.66 -23.77
C MET A 151 -9.60 -2.61 -23.00
N GLU A 152 -10.03 -3.69 -23.62
CA GLU A 152 -10.67 -4.79 -22.92
C GLU A 152 -9.60 -5.60 -22.19
N VAL A 153 -9.92 -6.00 -20.95
CA VAL A 153 -9.01 -6.77 -20.08
C VAL A 153 -9.63 -8.10 -19.69
N ASN A 154 -8.81 -9.12 -19.54
CA ASN A 154 -9.25 -10.43 -19.08
C ASN A 154 -8.30 -10.95 -17.99
N LYS A 155 -8.82 -11.09 -16.79
CA LYS A 155 -8.02 -11.57 -15.64
C LYS A 155 -7.96 -13.09 -15.66
N LEU A 156 -6.79 -13.65 -15.95
CA LEU A 156 -6.54 -15.10 -15.97
C LEU A 156 -6.33 -15.66 -14.56
N ASP A 157 -5.65 -14.90 -13.70
CA ASP A 157 -5.37 -15.28 -12.32
C ASP A 157 -5.13 -14.07 -11.41
N GLU A 158 -5.39 -14.23 -10.12
CA GLU A 158 -5.08 -13.23 -9.09
C GLU A 158 -4.66 -13.95 -7.82
N GLN A 159 -3.49 -13.64 -7.32
CA GLN A 159 -2.88 -14.30 -6.16
C GLN A 159 -2.28 -13.28 -5.19
N VAL A 160 -2.21 -13.65 -3.91
CA VAL A 160 -1.62 -12.83 -2.86
C VAL A 160 -0.19 -13.27 -2.58
N GLY A 161 0.77 -12.44 -2.97
CA GLY A 161 2.20 -12.63 -2.70
C GLY A 161 2.65 -12.06 -1.36
N ASN A 162 1.81 -11.23 -0.75
CA ASN A 162 1.99 -10.69 0.61
C ASN A 162 3.35 -9.99 0.83
N TRP A 163 3.83 -9.28 -0.21
CA TRP A 163 5.13 -8.59 -0.25
C TRP A 163 6.36 -9.50 -0.14
N ASP A 164 6.17 -10.83 -0.32
CA ASP A 164 7.24 -11.80 -0.25
C ASP A 164 7.69 -12.24 -1.64
N GLN A 165 8.95 -11.96 -1.98
CA GLN A 165 9.52 -12.23 -3.28
C GLN A 165 9.48 -13.71 -3.66
N ALA A 166 9.81 -14.62 -2.74
CA ALA A 166 9.86 -16.06 -3.02
C ALA A 166 8.45 -16.61 -3.29
N THR A 167 7.47 -16.15 -2.53
CA THR A 167 6.06 -16.45 -2.75
C THR A 167 5.61 -15.93 -4.11
N ALA A 168 5.88 -14.67 -4.43
CA ALA A 168 5.50 -14.07 -5.72
C ALA A 168 6.10 -14.82 -6.91
N GLN A 169 7.38 -15.19 -6.86
CA GLN A 169 8.03 -16.00 -7.89
C GLN A 169 7.35 -17.36 -8.09
N SER A 170 6.99 -18.03 -7.00
CA SER A 170 6.30 -19.32 -7.06
C SER A 170 4.90 -19.19 -7.67
N LEU A 171 4.16 -18.14 -7.32
CA LEU A 171 2.84 -17.85 -7.86
C LEU A 171 2.88 -17.57 -9.36
N VAL A 172 3.83 -16.74 -9.81
CA VAL A 172 4.02 -16.46 -11.25
C VAL A 172 4.41 -17.74 -12.00
N ALA A 173 5.32 -18.55 -11.47
CA ALA A 173 5.71 -19.81 -12.09
C ALA A 173 4.51 -20.77 -12.24
N ASN A 174 3.66 -20.86 -11.22
CA ASN A 174 2.44 -21.67 -11.27
C ASN A 174 1.42 -21.13 -12.30
N ALA A 175 1.25 -19.82 -12.35
CA ALA A 175 0.36 -19.18 -13.32
C ALA A 175 0.85 -19.41 -14.76
N LEU A 176 2.15 -19.31 -15.01
CA LEU A 176 2.77 -19.60 -16.28
C LEU A 176 2.60 -21.08 -16.68
N ALA A 177 2.75 -22.00 -15.74
CA ALA A 177 2.52 -23.43 -15.99
C ALA A 177 1.07 -23.74 -16.35
N LYS A 178 0.11 -23.00 -15.78
CA LYS A 178 -1.33 -23.18 -16.02
C LYS A 178 -1.82 -22.49 -17.29
N ASN A 179 -1.44 -21.25 -17.52
CA ASN A 179 -1.99 -20.39 -18.56
C ASN A 179 -1.00 -20.19 -19.75
N GLY A 180 0.29 -20.46 -19.54
CA GLY A 180 1.30 -20.48 -20.58
C GLY A 180 1.40 -19.17 -21.37
N LYS A 181 1.20 -19.28 -22.68
CA LYS A 181 1.31 -18.15 -23.63
C LYS A 181 0.11 -17.21 -23.61
N ASP A 182 -0.96 -17.55 -22.88
CA ASP A 182 -2.13 -16.68 -22.79
C ASP A 182 -1.89 -15.51 -21.82
N ILE A 183 -0.83 -15.56 -20.99
CA ILE A 183 -0.46 -14.43 -20.13
C ILE A 183 0.33 -13.41 -20.95
N GLU A 184 -0.23 -12.23 -21.10
CA GLU A 184 0.37 -11.10 -21.83
C GLU A 184 0.95 -10.06 -20.88
N VAL A 185 0.35 -9.90 -19.70
CA VAL A 185 0.77 -8.96 -18.66
C VAL A 185 0.81 -9.60 -17.29
N VAL A 186 1.85 -9.30 -16.53
CA VAL A 186 1.93 -9.60 -15.10
C VAL A 186 1.92 -8.28 -14.34
N PHE A 187 0.83 -8.00 -13.65
CA PHE A 187 0.77 -6.88 -12.72
C PHE A 187 1.26 -7.30 -11.33
N CYS A 188 2.10 -6.46 -10.73
CA CYS A 188 2.54 -6.63 -9.35
C CYS A 188 2.31 -5.34 -8.58
N ASN A 189 1.85 -5.44 -7.33
CA ASN A 189 1.68 -4.25 -6.49
C ASN A 189 3.01 -3.64 -6.04
N ASN A 190 4.10 -4.41 -6.07
CA ASN A 190 5.43 -4.00 -5.64
C ASN A 190 6.48 -4.72 -6.50
N ASP A 191 7.72 -4.28 -6.41
CA ASP A 191 8.92 -4.80 -7.10
C ASP A 191 9.71 -5.84 -6.28
N SER A 192 9.23 -6.21 -5.10
CA SER A 192 9.83 -7.22 -4.22
C SER A 192 9.25 -8.61 -4.43
#